data_d157cb3d3120d009671d378b7267d99e
#
_entry.id   d157cb3d3120d009671d378b7267d99e
#
_cell.length_a   1.000
_cell.length_b   1.000
_cell.length_c   1.000
_cell.angle_alpha   90.00
_cell.angle_beta   90.00
_cell.angle_gamma   90.00
#
_symmetry.space_group_name_H-M   'P 1'
#
loop_
_entity.id
_entity.type
_entity.pdbx_description
1 polymer ?
#
loop_
_entity_poly.entity_id
_entity_poly.type
_entity_poly.pdbx_seq_one_letter_code
_entity_poly.pdbx_strand_id
1 'polypeptide(L)'
;MNVSEKMEHFDVAIIGLGPAGSALARKLAGKMQVIALDKKHQYGTEGFSKPCGGLLAPDAQRSFIRDGLTLPVDVIANPQIFSVKTVDVAASLTRNYQRSYININRHAFDLWMKSLIPASVEVYHDSLCRKIW
;
A
#
# COMPACT_ATOMS: atom_id res chain seq x y z
N MET A 1 1.43 26.78 -33.06
CA MET A 1 2.61 26.36 -32.31
C MET A 1 2.54 24.84 -32.17
N ASN A 2 3.41 24.11 -32.88
CA ASN A 2 3.53 22.68 -32.69
C ASN A 2 4.22 22.45 -31.34
N VAL A 3 3.46 22.10 -30.32
CA VAL A 3 4.02 21.49 -29.13
C VAL A 3 4.43 20.09 -29.59
N SER A 4 5.72 19.91 -29.86
CA SER A 4 6.31 18.59 -30.00
C SER A 4 6.04 17.87 -28.68
N GLU A 5 5.07 16.97 -28.63
CA GLU A 5 4.90 16.07 -27.51
C GLU A 5 6.18 15.26 -27.40
N LYS A 6 7.02 15.64 -26.46
CA LYS A 6 8.23 14.89 -26.15
C LYS A 6 7.77 13.57 -25.55
N MET A 7 7.90 12.52 -26.33
CA MET A 7 7.61 11.17 -25.87
C MET A 7 8.65 10.77 -24.83
N GLU A 8 8.21 10.52 -23.62
CA GLU A 8 9.07 10.03 -22.55
C GLU A 8 9.03 8.50 -22.52
N HIS A 9 10.17 7.89 -22.27
CA HIS A 9 10.31 6.45 -22.24
C HIS A 9 10.63 5.97 -20.84
N PHE A 10 9.89 4.98 -20.38
CA PHE A 10 10.10 4.32 -19.10
C PHE A 10 10.16 2.80 -19.31
N ASP A 11 10.93 2.11 -18.48
CA ASP A 11 11.00 0.65 -18.51
C ASP A 11 9.73 0.03 -17.89
N VAL A 12 9.17 0.68 -16.87
CA VAL A 12 8.02 0.19 -16.13
C VAL A 12 7.06 1.32 -15.80
N ALA A 13 5.77 1.12 -16.07
CA ALA A 13 4.68 1.97 -15.61
C ALA A 13 3.86 1.23 -14.53
N ILE A 14 3.79 1.81 -13.34
CA ILE A 14 3.00 1.29 -12.20
C ILE A 14 1.70 2.05 -12.10
N ILE A 15 0.57 1.35 -12.20
CA ILE A 15 -0.76 1.94 -12.12
C ILE A 15 -1.39 1.62 -10.76
N GLY A 16 -1.45 2.63 -9.90
CA GLY A 16 -1.93 2.54 -8.54
C GLY A 16 -0.81 2.38 -7.50
N LEU A 17 -0.74 3.33 -6.56
CA LEU A 17 0.23 3.36 -5.47
C LEU A 17 -0.40 2.96 -4.12
N GLY A 18 -1.16 1.87 -4.13
CA GLY A 18 -1.46 1.14 -2.90
C GLY A 18 -0.21 0.41 -2.39
N PRO A 19 -0.30 -0.40 -1.33
CA PRO A 19 0.85 -1.08 -0.74
C PRO A 19 1.71 -1.88 -1.73
N ALA A 20 1.06 -2.59 -2.65
CA ALA A 20 1.76 -3.39 -3.66
C ALA A 20 2.52 -2.51 -4.66
N GLY A 21 1.86 -1.48 -5.24
CA GLY A 21 2.49 -0.57 -6.19
C GLY A 21 3.62 0.24 -5.56
N SER A 22 3.42 0.73 -4.34
CA SER A 22 4.46 1.46 -3.60
C SER A 22 5.67 0.57 -3.28
N ALA A 23 5.44 -0.69 -2.88
CA ALA A 23 6.52 -1.63 -2.63
C ALA A 23 7.29 -1.97 -3.92
N LEU A 24 6.58 -2.15 -5.05
CA LEU A 24 7.20 -2.41 -6.34
C LEU A 24 8.03 -1.20 -6.80
N ALA A 25 7.46 0.01 -6.75
CA ALA A 25 8.16 1.24 -7.11
C ALA A 25 9.47 1.39 -6.33
N ARG A 26 9.42 1.19 -5.00
CA ARG A 26 10.61 1.21 -4.14
C ARG A 26 11.66 0.17 -4.55
N LYS A 27 11.25 -1.06 -4.88
CA LYS A 27 12.17 -2.15 -5.22
C LYS A 27 12.82 -2.01 -6.61
N LEU A 28 12.16 -1.33 -7.53
CA LEU A 28 12.67 -1.06 -8.88
C LEU A 28 13.48 0.24 -8.96
N ALA A 29 13.33 1.14 -8.00
CA ALA A 29 14.06 2.40 -7.93
C ALA A 29 15.57 2.19 -8.06
N GLY A 30 16.20 2.97 -8.94
CA GLY A 30 17.63 2.90 -9.22
C GLY A 30 18.08 1.69 -10.09
N LYS A 31 17.15 0.79 -10.46
CA LYS A 31 17.42 -0.35 -11.34
C LYS A 31 16.79 -0.18 -12.72
N MET A 32 15.69 0.52 -12.78
CA MET A 32 14.89 0.76 -13.98
C MET A 32 14.38 2.20 -13.96
N GLN A 33 14.02 2.72 -15.14
CA GLN A 33 13.28 3.97 -15.25
C GLN A 33 11.80 3.67 -14.99
N VAL A 34 11.29 4.17 -13.86
CA VAL A 34 9.94 3.84 -13.40
C VAL A 34 9.09 5.10 -13.34
N ILE A 35 7.90 5.02 -13.95
CA ILE A 35 6.81 5.98 -13.73
C ILE A 35 5.71 5.32 -12.93
N ALA A 36 5.12 6.03 -11.99
CA ALA A 36 4.04 5.54 -11.16
C ALA A 36 2.88 6.55 -11.11
N LEU A 37 1.68 6.07 -11.39
CA LEU A 37 0.47 6.88 -11.46
C LEU A 37 -0.50 6.44 -10.35
N ASP A 38 -1.06 7.39 -9.60
CA ASP A 38 -2.14 7.10 -8.65
C ASP A 38 -3.29 8.11 -8.86
N LYS A 39 -4.50 7.57 -9.01
CA LYS A 39 -5.72 8.40 -9.12
C LYS A 39 -6.06 9.15 -7.84
N LYS A 40 -5.48 8.77 -6.71
CA LYS A 40 -5.76 9.37 -5.40
C LYS A 40 -4.81 10.51 -5.09
N HIS A 41 -5.33 11.48 -4.33
CA HIS A 41 -4.50 12.51 -3.73
C HIS A 41 -3.51 11.89 -2.74
N GLN A 42 -2.33 12.48 -2.63
CA GLN A 42 -1.36 12.07 -1.61
C GLN A 42 -1.84 12.45 -0.21
N TYR A 43 -2.53 13.58 -0.11
CA TYR A 43 -3.06 14.13 1.14
C TYR A 43 -4.58 14.25 1.01
N GLY A 44 -5.30 13.69 1.96
CA GLY A 44 -6.76 13.81 1.97
C GLY A 44 -7.45 12.64 2.67
N THR A 45 -8.74 12.78 2.83
CA THR A 45 -9.61 11.79 3.49
C THR A 45 -10.07 10.67 2.56
N GLU A 46 -9.83 10.77 1.28
CA GLU A 46 -10.30 9.81 0.26
C GLU A 46 -9.76 8.40 0.45
N GLY A 47 -8.63 8.25 1.13
CA GLY A 47 -8.06 6.95 1.49
C GLY A 47 -8.89 6.15 2.48
N PHE A 48 -9.75 6.81 3.26
CA PHE A 48 -10.58 6.16 4.28
C PHE A 48 -11.72 5.31 3.74
N SER A 49 -12.08 5.46 2.47
CA SER A 49 -13.17 4.72 1.85
C SER A 49 -12.80 3.28 1.46
N LYS A 50 -11.58 2.83 1.69
CA LYS A 50 -11.22 1.43 1.40
C LYS A 50 -11.81 0.49 2.46
N PRO A 51 -12.67 -0.46 2.10
CA PRO A 51 -13.13 -1.49 3.01
C PRO A 51 -11.98 -2.44 3.34
N CYS A 52 -11.28 -2.18 4.44
CA CYS A 52 -10.15 -2.98 4.89
C CYS A 52 -10.14 -3.06 6.41
N GLY A 53 -10.03 -4.26 6.96
CA GLY A 53 -9.96 -4.47 8.41
C GLY A 53 -8.66 -4.01 9.06
N GLY A 54 -7.69 -3.54 8.30
CA GLY A 54 -6.44 -3.00 8.84
C GLY A 54 -5.57 -4.04 9.56
N LEU A 55 -5.66 -5.30 9.18
CA LEU A 55 -4.88 -6.37 9.83
C LEU A 55 -3.68 -6.76 8.98
N LEU A 56 -2.49 -6.56 9.52
CA LEU A 56 -1.23 -6.94 8.89
C LEU A 56 -0.83 -8.34 9.34
N ALA A 57 -0.89 -9.29 8.40
CA ALA A 57 -0.58 -10.69 8.66
C ALA A 57 0.91 -10.93 8.92
N PRO A 58 1.28 -12.01 9.64
CA PRO A 58 2.68 -12.35 9.95
C PRO A 58 3.59 -12.44 8.73
N ASP A 59 3.07 -12.91 7.58
CA ASP A 59 3.86 -13.01 6.35
C ASP A 59 4.25 -11.64 5.79
N ALA A 60 3.32 -10.67 5.84
CA ALA A 60 3.61 -9.30 5.47
C ALA A 60 4.60 -8.65 6.45
N GLN A 61 4.46 -8.90 7.75
CA GLN A 61 5.41 -8.45 8.77
C GLN A 61 6.83 -8.97 8.48
N ARG A 62 6.98 -10.26 8.14
CA ARG A 62 8.28 -10.83 7.75
C ARG A 62 8.86 -10.19 6.50
N SER A 63 8.02 -9.79 5.55
CA SER A 63 8.48 -9.07 4.36
C SER A 63 9.11 -7.71 4.72
N PHE A 64 8.50 -6.97 5.64
CA PHE A 64 9.06 -5.71 6.11
C PHE A 64 10.37 -5.88 6.85
N ILE A 65 10.47 -6.92 7.70
CA ILE A 65 11.72 -7.25 8.40
C ILE A 65 12.85 -7.52 7.40
N ARG A 66 12.58 -8.31 6.36
CA ARG A 66 13.57 -8.60 5.31
C ARG A 66 13.99 -7.34 4.54
N ASP A 67 13.08 -6.40 4.40
CA ASP A 67 13.34 -5.12 3.73
C ASP A 67 13.94 -4.06 4.67
N GLY A 68 14.21 -4.40 5.93
CA GLY A 68 14.76 -3.49 6.94
C GLY A 68 13.79 -2.38 7.34
N LEU A 69 12.48 -2.59 7.19
CA LEU A 69 11.45 -1.60 7.48
C LEU A 69 10.85 -1.80 8.86
N THR A 70 10.61 -0.70 9.55
CA THR A 70 9.90 -0.64 10.82
C THR A 70 8.62 0.17 10.65
N LEU A 71 7.49 -0.36 11.15
CA LEU A 71 6.23 0.36 11.14
C LEU A 71 6.30 1.59 12.05
N PRO A 72 5.97 2.79 11.55
CA PRO A 72 5.84 3.97 12.38
C PRO A 72 4.68 3.83 13.38
N VAL A 73 4.81 4.50 14.53
CA VAL A 73 3.79 4.43 15.59
C VAL A 73 2.43 4.96 15.15
N ASP A 74 2.40 5.98 14.33
CA ASP A 74 1.19 6.59 13.76
C ASP A 74 0.46 5.68 12.76
N VAL A 75 1.13 4.67 12.24
CA VAL A 75 0.52 3.62 11.40
C VAL A 75 -0.18 2.55 12.24
N ILE A 76 0.23 2.36 13.50
CA ILE A 76 -0.31 1.34 14.39
C ILE A 76 -1.64 1.83 14.97
N ALA A 77 -2.73 1.07 14.76
CA ALA A 77 -4.03 1.39 15.35
C ALA A 77 -4.16 0.79 16.76
N ASN A 78 -4.90 1.46 17.62
CA ASN A 78 -5.23 0.99 18.97
C ASN A 78 -6.74 0.73 19.09
N PRO A 79 -7.14 -0.32 19.82
CA PRO A 79 -6.30 -1.34 20.46
C PRO A 79 -5.74 -2.37 19.48
N GLN A 80 -4.69 -3.09 19.88
CA GLN A 80 -4.20 -4.25 19.14
C GLN A 80 -5.09 -5.48 19.35
N ILE A 81 -5.08 -6.39 18.38
CA ILE A 81 -5.92 -7.60 18.36
C ILE A 81 -5.07 -8.80 18.74
N PHE A 82 -5.44 -9.49 19.84
CA PHE A 82 -4.72 -10.65 20.34
C PHE A 82 -5.38 -11.99 20.01
N SER A 83 -6.69 -11.97 19.77
CA SER A 83 -7.44 -13.17 19.44
C SER A 83 -8.56 -12.89 18.45
N VAL A 84 -8.97 -13.93 17.73
CA VAL A 84 -10.14 -13.92 16.86
C VAL A 84 -11.14 -14.95 17.36
N LYS A 85 -12.36 -14.52 17.62
CA LYS A 85 -13.49 -15.39 17.96
C LYS A 85 -14.22 -15.75 16.66
N THR A 86 -14.28 -17.04 16.36
CA THR A 86 -15.07 -17.55 15.24
C THR A 86 -16.31 -18.23 15.79
N VAL A 87 -17.47 -17.86 15.24
CA VAL A 87 -18.76 -18.44 15.59
C VAL A 87 -19.34 -19.13 14.36
N ASP A 88 -19.52 -20.42 14.43
CA ASP A 88 -20.26 -21.20 13.44
C ASP A 88 -21.70 -21.34 13.96
N VAL A 89 -22.61 -20.60 13.37
CA VAL A 89 -24.02 -20.53 13.80
C VAL A 89 -24.73 -21.85 13.51
N ALA A 90 -24.43 -22.48 12.39
CA ALA A 90 -25.09 -23.73 11.99
C ALA A 90 -24.68 -24.89 12.88
N ALA A 91 -23.41 -24.97 13.26
CA ALA A 91 -22.90 -26.02 14.14
C ALA A 91 -22.97 -25.65 15.64
N SER A 92 -23.43 -24.43 15.99
CA SER A 92 -23.45 -23.90 17.36
C SER A 92 -22.06 -23.96 18.04
N LEU A 93 -21.00 -23.79 17.26
CA LEU A 93 -19.63 -23.85 17.74
C LEU A 93 -19.00 -22.47 17.86
N THR A 94 -18.29 -22.27 18.97
CA THR A 94 -17.46 -21.08 19.16
C THR A 94 -16.01 -21.48 19.39
N ARG A 95 -15.10 -20.86 18.68
CA ARG A 95 -13.65 -21.10 18.83
C ARG A 95 -12.91 -19.78 18.92
N ASN A 96 -11.91 -19.72 19.79
CA ASN A 96 -10.99 -18.59 19.90
C ASN A 96 -9.62 -19.01 19.34
N TYR A 97 -9.05 -18.16 18.50
CA TYR A 97 -7.73 -18.38 17.93
C TYR A 97 -6.81 -17.24 18.32
N GLN A 98 -5.62 -17.56 18.80
CA GLN A 98 -4.58 -16.57 18.91
C GLN A 98 -4.12 -16.18 17.50
N ARG A 99 -3.97 -14.86 17.26
CA ARG A 99 -3.49 -14.33 16.00
C ARG A 99 -2.44 -13.25 16.25
N SER A 100 -1.33 -13.36 15.54
CA SER A 100 -0.24 -12.37 15.58
C SER A 100 -0.40 -11.33 14.47
N TYR A 101 -1.61 -10.80 14.30
CA TYR A 101 -1.86 -9.68 13.41
C TYR A 101 -1.50 -8.37 14.12
N ILE A 102 -0.96 -7.42 13.34
CA ILE A 102 -0.83 -6.04 13.79
C ILE A 102 -2.03 -5.27 13.24
N ASN A 103 -2.77 -4.60 14.12
CA ASN A 103 -3.86 -3.71 13.72
C ASN A 103 -3.27 -2.37 13.30
N ILE A 104 -3.60 -1.93 12.08
CA ILE A 104 -3.04 -0.73 11.47
C ILE A 104 -4.14 0.22 10.98
N ASN A 105 -3.85 1.51 11.04
CA ASN A 105 -4.58 2.52 10.31
C ASN A 105 -4.22 2.38 8.83
N ARG A 106 -5.16 1.88 8.02
CA ARG A 106 -4.92 1.57 6.62
C ARG A 106 -4.54 2.80 5.80
N HIS A 107 -5.12 3.95 6.08
CA HIS A 107 -4.80 5.18 5.37
C HIS A 107 -3.37 5.64 5.69
N ALA A 108 -3.02 5.72 6.96
CA ALA A 108 -1.67 6.06 7.39
C ALA A 108 -0.63 5.07 6.83
N PHE A 109 -0.97 3.80 6.78
CA PHE A 109 -0.14 2.76 6.17
C PHE A 109 0.11 3.00 4.67
N ASP A 110 -0.94 3.32 3.90
CA ASP A 110 -0.81 3.61 2.47
C ASP A 110 0.07 4.85 2.24
N LEU A 111 -0.08 5.90 3.05
CA LEU A 111 0.76 7.10 2.97
C LEU A 111 2.21 6.81 3.34
N TRP A 112 2.44 6.04 4.40
CA TRP A 112 3.78 5.61 4.77
C TRP A 112 4.45 4.80 3.68
N MET A 113 3.76 3.83 3.07
CA MET A 113 4.31 3.06 1.96
C MET A 113 4.68 3.93 0.75
N LYS A 114 3.89 4.96 0.46
CA LYS A 114 4.21 5.95 -0.59
C LYS A 114 5.43 6.78 -0.24
N SER A 115 5.57 7.19 1.02
CA SER A 115 6.72 8.00 1.47
C SER A 115 8.07 7.27 1.36
N LEU A 116 8.04 5.95 1.26
CA LEU A 116 9.23 5.12 1.07
C LEU A 116 9.68 5.03 -0.41
N ILE A 117 8.93 5.59 -1.34
CA ILE A 117 9.31 5.58 -2.77
C ILE A 117 10.44 6.59 -2.98
N PRO A 118 11.62 6.16 -3.48
CA PRO A 118 12.72 7.08 -3.73
C PRO A 118 12.40 8.11 -4.82
N ALA A 119 13.02 9.27 -4.75
CA ALA A 119 12.86 10.37 -5.71
C ALA A 119 13.30 10.02 -7.15
N SER A 120 14.01 8.91 -7.34
CA SER A 120 14.36 8.39 -8.67
C SER A 120 13.18 7.76 -9.42
N VAL A 121 12.06 7.54 -8.75
CA VAL A 121 10.80 7.12 -9.36
C VAL A 121 9.96 8.35 -9.66
N GLU A 122 9.51 8.48 -10.89
CA GLU A 122 8.63 9.57 -11.29
C GLU A 122 7.19 9.26 -10.85
N VAL A 123 6.65 10.05 -9.93
CA VAL A 123 5.34 9.78 -9.31
C VAL A 123 4.36 10.89 -9.63
N TYR A 124 3.20 10.52 -10.18
CA TYR A 124 2.07 11.40 -10.43
C TYR A 124 0.86 10.98 -9.60
N HIS A 125 0.45 11.89 -8.73
CA HIS A 125 -0.82 11.79 -8.01
C HIS A 125 -1.95 12.44 -8.82
N ASP A 126 -3.20 12.21 -8.43
CA ASP A 126 -4.39 12.71 -9.15
C ASP A 126 -4.44 12.32 -10.63
N SER A 127 -3.78 11.24 -10.98
CA SER A 127 -3.55 10.83 -12.36
C SER A 127 -4.23 9.51 -12.65
N LEU A 128 -5.31 9.56 -13.41
CA LEU A 128 -6.06 8.37 -13.81
C LEU A 128 -5.55 7.83 -15.14
N CYS A 129 -5.01 6.62 -15.14
CA CYS A 129 -4.76 5.89 -16.38
C CYS A 129 -6.10 5.49 -17.01
N ARG A 130 -6.40 6.03 -18.19
CA ARG A 130 -7.67 5.77 -18.87
C ARG A 130 -7.58 4.62 -19.89
N LYS A 131 -6.43 4.44 -20.51
CA LYS A 131 -6.26 3.46 -21.58
C LYS A 131 -4.78 3.04 -21.69
N ILE A 132 -4.60 1.77 -22.00
CA ILE A 132 -3.32 1.15 -22.36
C ILE A 132 -3.54 0.49 -23.73
N TRP A 133 -2.63 0.70 -24.68
CA TRP A 133 -2.64 0.08 -26.01
C TRP A 133 -1.44 -0.84 -26.22
#